data_499cf4d93bc534ebf49a0d4c40aa2067
#
_entry.id   499cf4d93bc534ebf49a0d4c40aa2067
#
_cell.length_a   1.000
_cell.length_b   1.000
_cell.length_c   1.000
_cell.angle_alpha   90.00
_cell.angle_beta   90.00
_cell.angle_gamma   90.00
#
_symmetry.space_group_name_H-M   'P 1'
#
loop_
_entity.id
_entity.type
_entity.pdbx_description
1 polymer ?
#
loop_
_entity_poly.entity_id
_entity_poly.type
_entity_poly.pdbx_seq_one_letter_code
_entity_poly.pdbx_strand_id
1 'polypeptide(L)'
;YEENNLHGLIIMESKDYGSCIGELERFLPYIDNWATCDMLRPKILSKHLPELLEKIYQWLASEDTYIVRLAIGFLMSFYLDDGAYQREYLAKVAEVSSKEYYVRMMVAWYFATALAKQYQDALPYMQKGRMEEWTRRKAIQKALESRRVSPEHKEYLRSLR
;
A
#
# COMPACT_ATOMS: atom_id res chain seq x y z
N TYR A 1 8.99 21.24 -2.58
CA TYR A 1 7.80 20.56 -2.03
C TYR A 1 6.53 20.91 -2.81
N GLU A 2 6.19 22.22 -2.91
CA GLU A 2 4.97 22.68 -3.59
C GLU A 2 4.98 22.34 -5.09
N GLU A 3 6.09 22.49 -5.76
CA GLU A 3 6.27 22.13 -7.17
C GLU A 3 6.04 20.62 -7.39
N ASN A 4 6.55 19.78 -6.51
CA ASN A 4 6.33 18.34 -6.57
C ASN A 4 4.85 17.99 -6.37
N ASN A 5 4.17 18.65 -5.44
CA ASN A 5 2.73 18.44 -5.26
C ASN A 5 1.92 18.86 -6.49
N LEU A 6 2.27 20.00 -7.11
CA LEU A 6 1.62 20.46 -8.33
C LEU A 6 1.84 19.47 -9.49
N HIS A 7 3.08 18.98 -9.65
CA HIS A 7 3.37 17.96 -10.66
C HIS A 7 2.56 16.67 -10.41
N GLY A 8 2.50 16.20 -9.16
CA GLY A 8 1.67 15.07 -8.78
C GLY A 8 0.19 15.26 -9.11
N LEU A 9 -0.37 16.45 -8.90
CA LEU A 9 -1.75 16.78 -9.26
C LEU A 9 -1.97 16.72 -10.77
N ILE A 10 -1.02 17.18 -11.59
CA ILE A 10 -1.09 17.08 -13.06
C ILE A 10 -1.12 15.61 -13.48
N ILE A 11 -0.24 14.77 -12.91
CA ILE A 11 -0.23 13.32 -13.19
C ILE A 11 -1.58 12.68 -12.86
N MET A 12 -2.22 13.08 -11.76
CA MET A 12 -3.52 12.55 -11.34
C MET A 12 -4.67 12.85 -12.33
N GLU A 13 -4.57 13.90 -13.14
CA GLU A 13 -5.54 14.27 -14.16
C GLU A 13 -5.32 13.54 -15.50
N SER A 14 -4.33 12.69 -15.61
CA SER A 14 -3.99 11.93 -16.81
C SER A 14 -5.17 11.08 -17.30
N LYS A 15 -5.42 11.07 -18.61
CA LYS A 15 -6.52 10.32 -19.24
C LYS A 15 -6.03 9.09 -20.00
N ASP A 16 -4.73 9.01 -20.26
CA ASP A 16 -4.08 7.91 -20.97
C ASP A 16 -3.13 7.16 -20.03
N TYR A 17 -3.23 5.83 -20.01
CA TYR A 17 -2.44 4.97 -19.13
C TYR A 17 -0.93 5.07 -19.42
N GLY A 18 -0.54 4.98 -20.70
CA GLY A 18 0.87 5.02 -21.09
C GLY A 18 1.54 6.36 -20.71
N SER A 19 0.85 7.47 -20.99
CA SER A 19 1.30 8.80 -20.57
C SER A 19 1.39 8.92 -19.06
N CYS A 20 0.39 8.40 -18.32
CA CYS A 20 0.36 8.43 -16.86
C CYS A 20 1.55 7.68 -16.25
N ILE A 21 1.82 6.45 -16.71
CA ILE A 21 2.96 5.66 -16.24
C ILE A 21 4.28 6.33 -16.59
N GLY A 22 4.42 6.84 -17.81
CA GLY A 22 5.63 7.54 -18.21
C GLY A 22 5.93 8.79 -17.38
N GLU A 23 4.89 9.58 -17.02
CA GLU A 23 5.04 10.72 -16.14
C GLU A 23 5.34 10.30 -14.69
N LEU A 24 4.66 9.26 -14.19
CA LEU A 24 4.96 8.70 -12.88
C LEU A 24 6.42 8.26 -12.78
N GLU A 25 6.92 7.47 -13.73
CA GLU A 25 8.30 6.97 -13.72
C GLU A 25 9.33 8.09 -13.76
N ARG A 26 9.06 9.16 -14.51
CA ARG A 26 9.91 10.38 -14.50
C ARG A 26 9.85 11.12 -13.17
N PHE A 27 8.71 11.08 -12.49
CA PHE A 27 8.49 11.79 -11.24
C PHE A 27 8.96 11.03 -10.00
N LEU A 28 8.99 9.68 -10.04
CA LEU A 28 9.39 8.84 -8.90
C LEU A 28 10.67 9.29 -8.19
N PRO A 29 11.78 9.64 -8.89
CA PRO A 29 13.02 10.07 -8.23
C PRO A 29 12.91 11.38 -7.44
N TYR A 30 11.85 12.15 -7.64
CA TYR A 30 11.63 13.44 -6.98
C TYR A 30 10.68 13.35 -5.78
N ILE A 31 10.13 12.16 -5.51
CA ILE A 31 9.26 11.94 -4.36
C ILE A 31 10.13 11.74 -3.12
N ASP A 32 10.20 12.75 -2.27
CA ASP A 32 11.04 12.82 -1.08
C ASP A 32 10.26 12.79 0.24
N ASN A 33 8.93 12.66 0.16
CA ASN A 33 8.08 12.67 1.35
C ASN A 33 6.80 11.83 1.16
N TRP A 34 6.22 11.42 2.29
CA TRP A 34 5.03 10.56 2.31
C TRP A 34 3.76 11.27 1.81
N ALA A 35 3.64 12.58 2.02
CA ALA A 35 2.41 13.31 1.63
C ALA A 35 2.28 13.36 0.10
N THR A 36 3.35 13.73 -0.62
CA THR A 36 3.39 13.70 -2.08
C THR A 36 3.18 12.27 -2.61
N CYS A 37 3.82 11.26 -1.98
CA CYS A 37 3.69 9.87 -2.34
C CYS A 37 2.24 9.37 -2.22
N ASP A 38 1.59 9.64 -1.07
CA ASP A 38 0.28 9.08 -0.76
C ASP A 38 -0.87 9.73 -1.53
N MET A 39 -0.70 10.96 -2.01
CA MET A 39 -1.70 11.64 -2.83
C MET A 39 -1.80 11.06 -4.25
N LEU A 40 -0.73 10.45 -4.77
CA LEU A 40 -0.67 9.95 -6.15
C LEU A 40 -1.57 8.72 -6.34
N ARG A 41 -2.80 8.95 -6.79
CA ARG A 41 -3.79 7.89 -7.10
C ARG A 41 -4.53 8.21 -8.39
N PRO A 42 -3.83 8.25 -9.57
CA PRO A 42 -4.46 8.56 -10.85
C PRO A 42 -5.59 7.59 -11.17
N LYS A 43 -6.78 8.12 -11.46
CA LYS A 43 -7.98 7.32 -11.72
C LYS A 43 -7.84 6.38 -12.92
N ILE A 44 -7.05 6.78 -13.91
CA ILE A 44 -6.83 5.96 -15.11
C ILE A 44 -6.22 4.60 -14.77
N LEU A 45 -5.42 4.50 -13.70
CA LEU A 45 -4.75 3.27 -13.30
C LEU A 45 -5.74 2.16 -12.91
N SER A 46 -6.89 2.51 -12.35
CA SER A 46 -7.92 1.53 -11.98
C SER A 46 -8.56 0.81 -13.17
N LYS A 47 -8.37 1.32 -14.39
CA LYS A 47 -8.86 0.71 -15.63
C LYS A 47 -7.85 -0.23 -16.28
N HIS A 48 -6.62 -0.30 -15.77
CA HIS A 48 -5.49 -1.03 -16.34
C HIS A 48 -4.77 -1.87 -15.28
N LEU A 49 -5.55 -2.58 -14.47
CA LEU A 49 -5.01 -3.32 -13.31
C LEU A 49 -3.97 -4.39 -13.67
N PRO A 50 -4.13 -5.20 -14.76
CA PRO A 50 -3.12 -6.19 -15.11
C PRO A 50 -1.77 -5.55 -15.43
N GLU A 51 -1.74 -4.50 -16.25
CA GLU A 51 -0.53 -3.79 -16.66
C GLU A 51 0.10 -3.02 -15.48
N LEU A 52 -0.74 -2.43 -14.62
CA LEU A 52 -0.29 -1.75 -13.42
C LEU A 52 0.36 -2.72 -12.42
N LEU A 53 -0.15 -3.95 -12.30
CA LEU A 53 0.41 -4.94 -11.37
C LEU A 53 1.86 -5.31 -11.72
N GLU A 54 2.18 -5.42 -13.01
CA GLU A 54 3.56 -5.65 -13.47
C GLU A 54 4.50 -4.51 -13.02
N LYS A 55 4.05 -3.27 -13.14
CA LYS A 55 4.80 -2.10 -12.67
C LYS A 55 4.95 -2.09 -11.15
N ILE A 56 3.89 -2.40 -10.41
CA ILE A 56 3.92 -2.48 -8.95
C ILE A 56 4.99 -3.49 -8.50
N TYR A 57 5.06 -4.66 -9.11
CA TYR A 57 6.04 -5.69 -8.74
C TYR A 57 7.48 -5.23 -9.02
N GLN A 58 7.72 -4.49 -10.10
CA GLN A 58 9.01 -3.85 -10.37
C GLN A 58 9.36 -2.82 -9.29
N TRP A 59 8.41 -1.97 -8.90
CA TRP A 59 8.60 -0.94 -7.88
C TRP A 59 8.77 -1.50 -6.46
N LEU A 60 8.13 -2.62 -6.13
CA LEU A 60 8.34 -3.31 -4.84
C LEU A 60 9.78 -3.81 -4.67
N ALA A 61 10.49 -4.09 -5.77
CA ALA A 61 11.89 -4.50 -5.76
C ALA A 61 12.89 -3.32 -5.71
N SER A 62 12.41 -2.08 -5.67
CA SER A 62 13.26 -0.87 -5.58
C SER A 62 13.93 -0.77 -4.20
N GLU A 63 15.09 -0.12 -4.17
CA GLU A 63 15.75 0.31 -2.92
C GLU A 63 15.24 1.67 -2.41
N ASP A 64 14.49 2.40 -3.23
CA ASP A 64 13.95 3.72 -2.88
C ASP A 64 12.71 3.60 -1.98
N THR A 65 12.78 4.26 -0.81
CA THR A 65 11.73 4.27 0.20
C THR A 65 10.36 4.65 -0.35
N TYR A 66 10.29 5.71 -1.15
CA TYR A 66 9.00 6.23 -1.61
C TYR A 66 8.48 5.50 -2.84
N ILE A 67 9.34 4.91 -3.66
CA ILE A 67 8.93 4.02 -4.75
C ILE A 67 8.26 2.76 -4.17
N VAL A 68 8.89 2.12 -3.20
CA VAL A 68 8.30 0.95 -2.51
C VAL A 68 7.00 1.34 -1.79
N ARG A 69 6.99 2.50 -1.11
CA ARG A 69 5.79 3.00 -0.43
C ARG A 69 4.64 3.22 -1.42
N LEU A 70 4.90 3.83 -2.58
CA LEU A 70 3.90 4.05 -3.62
C LEU A 70 3.33 2.74 -4.14
N ALA A 71 4.19 1.76 -4.42
CA ALA A 71 3.79 0.42 -4.90
C ALA A 71 2.83 -0.26 -3.92
N ILE A 72 3.16 -0.29 -2.61
CA ILE A 72 2.28 -0.83 -1.57
C ILE A 72 0.97 -0.02 -1.51
N GLY A 73 1.06 1.32 -1.64
CA GLY A 73 -0.09 2.21 -1.65
C GLY A 73 -1.05 1.93 -2.82
N PHE A 74 -0.53 1.58 -3.99
CA PHE A 74 -1.32 1.18 -5.14
C PHE A 74 -2.00 -0.18 -4.92
N LEU A 75 -1.30 -1.17 -4.36
CA LEU A 75 -1.91 -2.45 -3.96
C LEU A 75 -3.06 -2.22 -2.96
N MET A 76 -2.85 -1.34 -1.98
CA MET A 76 -3.87 -1.00 -1.00
C MET A 76 -5.10 -0.32 -1.62
N SER A 77 -4.88 0.58 -2.60
CA SER A 77 -5.94 1.42 -3.17
C SER A 77 -6.74 0.74 -4.27
N PHE A 78 -6.10 -0.11 -5.07
CA PHE A 78 -6.68 -0.66 -6.29
C PHE A 78 -6.94 -2.16 -6.26
N TYR A 79 -6.34 -2.92 -5.31
CA TYR A 79 -6.37 -4.39 -5.34
C TYR A 79 -6.86 -5.05 -4.04
N LEU A 80 -7.40 -4.31 -3.07
CA LEU A 80 -7.99 -4.90 -1.86
C LEU A 80 -9.51 -5.08 -1.92
N ASP A 81 -10.17 -4.54 -2.95
CA ASP A 81 -11.61 -4.75 -3.15
C ASP A 81 -11.87 -6.06 -3.91
N ASP A 82 -12.99 -6.72 -3.62
CA ASP A 82 -13.30 -8.09 -4.05
C ASP A 82 -13.14 -8.34 -5.56
N GLY A 83 -13.42 -7.35 -6.40
CA GLY A 83 -13.29 -7.47 -7.85
C GLY A 83 -11.87 -7.57 -8.40
N ALA A 84 -10.88 -7.12 -7.63
CA ALA A 84 -9.47 -7.08 -8.04
C ALA A 84 -8.55 -7.86 -7.09
N TYR A 85 -9.05 -8.25 -5.93
CA TYR A 85 -8.26 -8.87 -4.88
C TYR A 85 -7.78 -10.27 -5.25
N GLN A 86 -6.50 -10.54 -4.93
CA GLN A 86 -5.89 -11.88 -4.94
C GLN A 86 -5.09 -12.06 -3.65
N ARG A 87 -5.20 -13.25 -3.04
CA ARG A 87 -4.50 -13.58 -1.78
C ARG A 87 -2.98 -13.39 -1.86
N GLU A 88 -2.40 -13.61 -3.03
CA GLU A 88 -0.96 -13.46 -3.26
C GLU A 88 -0.44 -12.04 -2.99
N TYR A 89 -1.28 -11.01 -3.12
CA TYR A 89 -0.85 -9.63 -2.85
C TYR A 89 -0.50 -9.40 -1.38
N LEU A 90 -1.18 -10.08 -0.47
CA LEU A 90 -0.83 -10.08 0.96
C LEU A 90 0.57 -10.67 1.19
N ALA A 91 0.87 -11.79 0.54
CA ALA A 91 2.19 -12.43 0.63
C ALA A 91 3.28 -11.49 0.10
N LYS A 92 3.06 -10.89 -1.07
CA LYS A 92 4.01 -9.94 -1.67
C LYS A 92 4.31 -8.75 -0.76
N VAL A 93 3.31 -8.18 -0.12
CA VAL A 93 3.52 -7.07 0.82
C VAL A 93 4.18 -7.54 2.11
N ALA A 94 3.84 -8.74 2.61
CA ALA A 94 4.47 -9.30 3.81
C ALA A 94 5.96 -9.62 3.62
N GLU A 95 6.38 -9.93 2.39
CA GLU A 95 7.77 -10.20 2.02
C GLU A 95 8.63 -8.92 1.94
N VAL A 96 8.03 -7.72 1.89
CA VAL A 96 8.75 -6.46 1.85
C VAL A 96 9.56 -6.28 3.13
N SER A 97 10.88 -6.42 3.00
CA SER A 97 11.82 -6.22 4.10
C SER A 97 12.52 -4.87 3.95
N SER A 98 12.29 -3.97 4.91
CA SER A 98 12.93 -2.66 4.92
C SER A 98 13.15 -2.20 6.35
N LYS A 99 14.25 -1.47 6.58
CA LYS A 99 14.51 -0.77 7.84
C LYS A 99 13.90 0.63 7.86
N GLU A 100 13.48 1.11 6.70
CA GLU A 100 12.94 2.45 6.52
C GLU A 100 11.55 2.58 7.18
N TYR A 101 11.42 3.57 8.05
CA TYR A 101 10.22 3.81 8.83
C TYR A 101 8.97 3.95 7.93
N TYR A 102 9.07 4.72 6.85
CA TYR A 102 7.94 5.00 5.98
C TYR A 102 7.49 3.80 5.15
N VAL A 103 8.40 2.88 4.80
CA VAL A 103 8.03 1.59 4.18
C VAL A 103 7.30 0.71 5.18
N ARG A 104 7.86 0.52 6.37
CA ARG A 104 7.27 -0.30 7.45
C ARG A 104 5.88 0.22 7.85
N MET A 105 5.71 1.54 7.94
CA MET A 105 4.42 2.18 8.22
C MET A 105 3.41 1.90 7.11
N MET A 106 3.84 1.86 5.85
CA MET A 106 2.95 1.58 4.73
C MET A 106 2.53 0.11 4.70
N VAL A 107 3.44 -0.82 4.98
CA VAL A 107 3.10 -2.24 5.17
C VAL A 107 2.07 -2.40 6.29
N ALA A 108 2.30 -1.74 7.43
CA ALA A 108 1.35 -1.77 8.55
C ALA A 108 -0.04 -1.20 8.18
N TRP A 109 -0.08 -0.11 7.42
CA TRP A 109 -1.33 0.48 6.94
C TRP A 109 -2.04 -0.41 5.92
N TYR A 110 -1.30 -1.01 5.00
CA TYR A 110 -1.82 -2.00 4.07
C TYR A 110 -2.53 -3.15 4.81
N PHE A 111 -1.87 -3.78 5.79
CA PHE A 111 -2.47 -4.88 6.54
C PHE A 111 -3.64 -4.43 7.43
N ALA A 112 -3.61 -3.25 8.02
CA ALA A 112 -4.76 -2.70 8.73
C ALA A 112 -5.98 -2.50 7.80
N THR A 113 -5.75 -2.09 6.56
CA THR A 113 -6.80 -1.95 5.54
C THR A 113 -7.26 -3.33 5.06
N ALA A 114 -6.34 -4.28 4.85
CA ALA A 114 -6.67 -5.66 4.50
C ALA A 114 -7.51 -6.35 5.59
N LEU A 115 -7.22 -6.12 6.87
CA LEU A 115 -8.06 -6.61 7.98
C LEU A 115 -9.47 -6.04 7.98
N ALA A 116 -9.70 -4.89 7.36
CA ALA A 116 -11.04 -4.33 7.20
C ALA A 116 -11.79 -4.88 5.97
N LYS A 117 -11.06 -5.27 4.91
CA LYS A 117 -11.64 -5.66 3.62
C LYS A 117 -11.58 -7.17 3.36
N GLN A 118 -10.49 -7.83 3.78
CA GLN A 118 -10.14 -9.23 3.51
C GLN A 118 -9.70 -9.92 4.82
N TYR A 119 -10.52 -9.84 5.86
CA TYR A 119 -10.19 -10.22 7.23
C TYR A 119 -9.61 -11.63 7.34
N GLN A 120 -10.30 -12.62 6.77
CA GLN A 120 -9.92 -14.04 6.89
C GLN A 120 -8.53 -14.33 6.30
N ASP A 121 -8.20 -13.68 5.20
CA ASP A 121 -6.93 -13.85 4.53
C ASP A 121 -5.79 -13.03 5.17
N ALA A 122 -6.12 -11.86 5.73
CA ALA A 122 -5.14 -10.99 6.39
C ALA A 122 -4.81 -11.43 7.82
N LEU A 123 -5.76 -12.05 8.53
CA LEU A 123 -5.60 -12.45 9.92
C LEU A 123 -4.39 -13.35 10.20
N PRO A 124 -4.06 -14.37 9.36
CA PRO A 124 -2.87 -15.21 9.58
C PRO A 124 -1.56 -14.43 9.67
N TYR A 125 -1.45 -13.28 8.99
CA TYR A 125 -0.25 -12.44 9.04
C TYR A 125 -0.09 -11.70 10.38
N MET A 126 -1.14 -11.63 11.18
CA MET A 126 -1.10 -11.05 12.53
C MET A 126 -0.56 -12.02 13.58
N GLN A 127 -0.30 -13.27 13.24
CA GLN A 127 0.37 -14.22 14.10
C GLN A 127 1.88 -13.90 14.20
N LYS A 128 2.47 -14.22 15.38
CA LYS A 128 3.91 -14.01 15.61
C LYS A 128 4.75 -14.77 14.57
N GLY A 129 5.81 -14.15 14.08
CA GLY A 129 6.75 -14.76 13.12
C GLY A 129 6.29 -14.74 11.66
N ARG A 130 5.12 -14.16 11.34
CA ARG A 130 4.63 -14.06 9.96
C ARG A 130 5.10 -12.82 9.22
N MET A 131 5.49 -11.81 9.95
CA MET A 131 6.15 -10.60 9.45
C MET A 131 7.02 -9.98 10.56
N GLU A 132 7.75 -8.93 10.24
CA GLU A 132 8.57 -8.19 11.19
C GLU A 132 7.70 -7.69 12.36
N GLU A 133 8.14 -7.91 13.60
CA GLU A 133 7.31 -7.76 14.79
C GLU A 133 6.81 -6.34 15.03
N TRP A 134 7.64 -5.32 14.79
CA TRP A 134 7.20 -3.93 14.92
C TRP A 134 6.08 -3.59 13.92
N THR A 135 6.24 -4.03 12.67
CA THR A 135 5.26 -3.82 11.59
C THR A 135 3.95 -4.53 11.91
N ARG A 136 4.01 -5.77 12.39
CA ARG A 136 2.86 -6.55 12.85
C ARG A 136 2.08 -5.81 13.94
N ARG A 137 2.78 -5.38 15.00
CA ARG A 137 2.16 -4.65 16.11
C ARG A 137 1.54 -3.33 15.66
N LYS A 138 2.21 -2.63 14.73
CA LYS A 138 1.70 -1.39 14.17
C LYS A 138 0.46 -1.63 13.29
N ALA A 139 0.41 -2.71 12.52
CA ALA A 139 -0.77 -3.11 11.74
C ALA A 139 -1.96 -3.39 12.67
N ILE A 140 -1.76 -4.16 13.74
CA ILE A 140 -2.81 -4.42 14.75
C ILE A 140 -3.27 -3.10 15.38
N GLN A 141 -2.36 -2.23 15.79
CA GLN A 141 -2.71 -0.93 16.36
C GLN A 141 -3.60 -0.12 15.41
N LYS A 142 -3.21 0.02 14.16
CA LYS A 142 -3.99 0.75 13.14
C LYS A 142 -5.34 0.11 12.86
N ALA A 143 -5.43 -1.22 12.87
CA ALA A 143 -6.70 -1.93 12.72
C ALA A 143 -7.65 -1.66 13.89
N LEU A 144 -7.13 -1.61 15.12
CA LEU A 144 -7.91 -1.27 16.33
C LEU A 144 -8.45 0.18 16.29
N GLU A 145 -7.70 1.10 15.70
CA GLU A 145 -8.09 2.51 15.51
C GLU A 145 -9.11 2.68 14.37
N SER A 146 -9.15 1.75 13.42
CA SER A 146 -10.01 1.84 12.24
C SER A 146 -11.49 1.67 12.59
N ARG A 147 -12.35 2.53 12.05
CA ARG A 147 -13.81 2.39 12.16
C ARG A 147 -14.39 1.29 11.27
N ARG A 148 -13.59 0.78 10.31
CA ARG A 148 -14.00 -0.24 9.33
C ARG A 148 -13.81 -1.67 9.83
N VAL A 149 -13.06 -1.89 10.88
CA VAL A 149 -12.88 -3.19 11.53
C VAL A 149 -13.97 -3.36 12.59
N SER A 150 -14.68 -4.51 12.56
CA SER A 150 -15.78 -4.78 13.49
C SER A 150 -15.31 -4.87 14.96
N PRO A 151 -16.19 -4.59 15.94
CA PRO A 151 -15.87 -4.74 17.36
C PRO A 151 -15.38 -6.16 17.73
N GLU A 152 -16.00 -7.20 17.17
CA GLU A 152 -15.63 -8.60 17.36
C GLU A 152 -14.20 -8.87 16.87
N HIS A 153 -13.89 -8.46 15.63
CA HIS A 153 -12.54 -8.59 15.09
C HIS A 153 -11.50 -7.82 15.91
N LYS A 154 -11.85 -6.64 16.40
CA LYS A 154 -10.97 -5.87 17.29
C LYS A 154 -10.67 -6.58 18.60
N GLU A 155 -11.66 -7.23 19.18
CA GLU A 155 -11.45 -8.00 20.43
C GLU A 155 -10.43 -9.11 20.22
N TYR A 156 -10.58 -9.88 19.15
CA TYR A 156 -9.60 -10.91 18.80
C TYR A 156 -8.21 -10.33 18.51
N LEU A 157 -8.13 -9.25 17.73
CA LEU A 157 -6.84 -8.60 17.42
C LEU A 157 -6.13 -8.07 18.68
N ARG A 158 -6.86 -7.65 19.72
CA ARG A 158 -6.26 -7.28 21.03
C ARG A 158 -5.55 -8.45 21.70
N SER A 159 -6.06 -9.66 21.56
CA SER A 159 -5.44 -10.86 22.14
C SER A 159 -4.14 -11.27 21.45
N LEU A 160 -3.90 -10.78 20.23
CA LEU A 160 -2.68 -11.03 19.44
C LEU A 160 -1.57 -9.98 19.66
N ARG A 161 -1.83 -8.93 20.42
CA ARG A 161 -0.94 -7.76 20.58
C ARG A 161 0.36 -8.02 21.36
#